data_b53175d60b3e1d4670239d980b3b1cd5
#
_entry.id   b53175d60b3e1d4670239d980b3b1cd5
#
_cell.length_a   1.000
_cell.length_b   1.000
_cell.length_c   1.000
_cell.angle_alpha   90.00
_cell.angle_beta   90.00
_cell.angle_gamma   90.00
#
_symmetry.space_group_name_H-M   'P 1'
#
loop_
_entity.id
_entity.type
_entity.pdbx_description
1 polymer ?
#
loop_
_entity_poly.entity_id
_entity_poly.type
_entity_poly.pdbx_seq_one_letter_code
_entity_poly.pdbx_strand_id
1 'polypeptide(L)'
;MTAEEKERAERAQVIRNEIEENVSLAGASFLDRSPIIGAINPIAMPMTITTSIDENGRINVLGSVTFGSAYEGPPGCVHGGIIAAYFDEVCGVAQSTTGNPGMTVNLTIDYRAPTPLRKPLEFRAFVASTEKRKIITSASLHHGETLCAEATGIFVSMRPEIFERLTQLRDA
;
A
#
# COMPACT_ATOMS: atom_id res chain seq x y z
N MET A 1 1.45 10.14 24.30
CA MET A 1 2.23 9.56 23.21
C MET A 1 3.49 8.96 23.84
N THR A 2 3.63 7.64 23.76
CA THR A 2 4.79 6.92 24.30
C THR A 2 6.04 7.17 23.42
N ALA A 3 7.23 6.83 23.93
CA ALA A 3 8.48 6.94 23.15
C ALA A 3 8.41 6.09 21.87
N GLU A 4 7.79 4.92 21.95
CA GLU A 4 7.57 3.98 20.84
C GLU A 4 6.60 4.54 19.77
N GLU A 5 5.53 5.21 20.19
CA GLU A 5 4.60 5.91 19.27
C GLU A 5 5.28 7.09 18.57
N LYS A 6 6.19 7.79 19.25
CA LYS A 6 6.96 8.89 18.69
C LYS A 6 7.96 8.40 17.64
N GLU A 7 8.74 7.37 17.95
CA GLU A 7 9.68 6.74 17.03
C GLU A 7 8.97 6.21 15.79
N ARG A 8 7.80 5.60 15.97
CA ARG A 8 6.94 5.09 14.91
C ARG A 8 6.44 6.24 13.99
N ALA A 9 6.01 7.37 14.57
CA ALA A 9 5.58 8.54 13.81
C ALA A 9 6.74 9.18 13.02
N GLU A 10 7.93 9.25 13.61
CA GLU A 10 9.14 9.78 12.95
C GLU A 10 9.56 8.89 11.77
N ARG A 11 9.56 7.56 11.93
CA ARG A 11 9.82 6.63 10.83
C ARG A 11 8.80 6.76 9.70
N ALA A 12 7.51 6.84 10.04
CA ALA A 12 6.46 7.05 9.06
C ALA A 12 6.66 8.35 8.26
N GLN A 13 7.15 9.42 8.90
CA GLN A 13 7.42 10.69 8.22
C GLN A 13 8.61 10.61 7.25
N VAL A 14 9.69 9.93 7.62
CA VAL A 14 10.85 9.73 6.72
C VAL A 14 10.42 9.01 5.45
N ILE A 15 9.64 7.94 5.59
CA ILE A 15 9.16 7.14 4.46
C ILE A 15 8.23 7.96 3.56
N ARG A 16 7.37 8.81 4.14
CA ARG A 16 6.52 9.72 3.38
C ARG A 16 7.33 10.66 2.51
N ASN A 17 8.37 11.26 3.09
CA ASN A 17 9.24 12.18 2.36
C ASN A 17 9.93 11.46 1.18
N GLU A 18 10.39 10.22 1.37
CA GLU A 18 10.98 9.41 0.30
C GLU A 18 9.96 9.06 -0.80
N ILE A 19 8.69 8.78 -0.44
CA ILE A 19 7.62 8.54 -1.41
C ILE A 19 7.30 9.85 -2.15
N GLU A 20 7.24 10.98 -1.47
CA GLU A 20 6.98 12.30 -2.07
C GLU A 20 8.06 12.72 -3.06
N GLU A 21 9.33 12.43 -2.77
CA GLU A 21 10.46 12.71 -3.67
C GLU A 21 10.42 11.84 -4.93
N ASN A 22 9.94 10.59 -4.83
CA ASN A 22 9.97 9.62 -5.92
C ASN A 22 8.64 9.45 -6.66
N VAL A 23 7.54 9.90 -6.08
CA VAL A 23 6.18 9.77 -6.63
C VAL A 23 5.46 11.10 -6.50
N SER A 24 5.08 11.69 -7.64
CA SER A 24 4.22 12.89 -7.67
C SER A 24 2.80 12.51 -7.20
N LEU A 25 2.68 12.18 -5.92
CA LEU A 25 1.40 11.95 -5.27
C LEU A 25 0.74 13.29 -4.94
N ALA A 26 -0.56 13.35 -5.11
CA ALA A 26 -1.36 14.47 -4.66
C ALA A 26 -1.36 14.54 -3.12
N GLY A 27 -0.21 14.97 -2.56
CA GLY A 27 0.02 15.38 -1.19
C GLY A 27 0.20 14.27 -0.15
N ALA A 28 1.12 14.50 0.79
CA ALA A 28 1.36 13.74 2.04
C ALA A 28 0.07 13.42 2.82
N SER A 29 -0.95 14.29 2.68
CA SER A 29 -2.24 14.13 3.33
C SER A 29 -3.01 12.86 2.94
N PHE A 30 -2.72 12.23 1.79
CA PHE A 30 -3.40 11.01 1.38
C PHE A 30 -2.93 9.80 2.20
N LEU A 31 -1.63 9.58 2.30
CA LEU A 31 -1.08 8.45 3.08
C LEU A 31 -1.34 8.62 4.58
N ASP A 32 -1.28 9.86 5.09
CA ASP A 32 -1.61 10.17 6.48
C ASP A 32 -3.04 9.80 6.86
N ARG A 33 -3.96 9.97 5.93
CA ARG A 33 -5.38 9.71 6.11
C ARG A 33 -5.80 8.31 5.70
N SER A 34 -4.87 7.48 5.21
CA SER A 34 -5.19 6.10 4.87
C SER A 34 -5.77 5.37 6.09
N PRO A 35 -6.93 4.75 5.98
CA PRO A 35 -7.51 3.96 7.07
C PRO A 35 -6.72 2.70 7.35
N ILE A 36 -5.80 2.30 6.45
CA ILE A 36 -5.07 1.04 6.51
C ILE A 36 -3.65 1.24 7.02
N ILE A 37 -2.92 2.23 6.49
CA ILE A 37 -1.49 2.46 6.81
C ILE A 37 -1.22 3.85 7.42
N GLY A 38 -2.24 4.71 7.49
CA GLY A 38 -2.10 6.09 7.93
C GLY A 38 -1.78 6.20 9.42
N ALA A 39 -0.83 7.08 9.77
CA ALA A 39 -0.41 7.28 11.14
C ALA A 39 -1.49 7.92 12.05
N ILE A 40 -2.52 8.53 11.44
CA ILE A 40 -3.62 9.16 12.20
C ILE A 40 -4.64 8.12 12.67
N ASN A 41 -4.74 6.97 11.98
CA ASN A 41 -5.68 5.95 12.38
C ASN A 41 -5.13 5.09 13.52
N PRO A 42 -5.73 5.14 14.74
CA PRO A 42 -5.21 4.44 15.91
C PRO A 42 -5.29 2.91 15.80
N ILE A 43 -6.13 2.39 14.90
CA ILE A 43 -6.29 0.95 14.67
C ILE A 43 -5.48 0.45 13.46
N ALA A 44 -4.89 1.34 12.67
CA ALA A 44 -4.03 0.92 11.57
C ALA A 44 -2.70 0.37 12.10
N MET A 45 -2.22 -0.72 11.50
CA MET A 45 -0.83 -1.15 11.66
C MET A 45 -0.01 -0.47 10.56
N PRO A 46 0.76 0.58 10.86
CA PRO A 46 1.52 1.29 9.84
C PRO A 46 2.46 0.35 9.11
N MET A 47 2.43 0.45 7.81
CA MET A 47 3.35 -0.23 6.92
C MET A 47 4.46 0.75 6.52
N THR A 48 5.69 0.31 6.63
CA THR A 48 6.83 1.04 6.08
C THR A 48 6.86 0.81 4.58
N ILE A 49 6.73 1.88 3.79
CA ILE A 49 6.78 1.78 2.32
C ILE A 49 8.06 2.44 1.82
N THR A 50 8.79 1.74 0.96
CA THR A 50 9.94 2.26 0.22
C THR A 50 9.77 1.98 -1.27
N THR A 51 10.42 2.76 -2.11
CA THR A 51 10.44 2.56 -3.56
C THR A 51 11.88 2.39 -4.04
N SER A 52 12.06 1.62 -5.10
CA SER A 52 13.34 1.46 -5.79
C SER A 52 13.12 1.37 -7.29
N ILE A 53 14.14 1.72 -8.08
CA ILE A 53 14.10 1.59 -9.54
C ILE A 53 15.04 0.44 -9.91
N ASP A 54 14.54 -0.54 -10.65
CA ASP A 54 15.37 -1.65 -11.14
C ASP A 54 16.17 -1.25 -12.40
N GLU A 55 17.03 -2.16 -12.86
CA GLU A 55 17.88 -1.96 -14.04
C GLU A 55 17.12 -1.71 -15.35
N ASN A 56 15.84 -2.07 -15.39
CA ASN A 56 14.94 -1.83 -16.53
C ASN A 56 14.14 -0.53 -16.39
N GLY A 57 14.38 0.25 -15.32
CA GLY A 57 13.68 1.51 -15.06
C GLY A 57 12.29 1.32 -14.44
N ARG A 58 11.92 0.09 -14.02
CA ARG A 58 10.65 -0.18 -13.36
C ARG A 58 10.71 0.23 -11.89
N ILE A 59 9.70 0.96 -11.44
CA ILE A 59 9.55 1.32 -10.03
C ILE A 59 8.93 0.14 -9.29
N ASN A 60 9.65 -0.33 -8.27
CA ASN A 60 9.20 -1.38 -7.35
C ASN A 60 8.84 -0.72 -6.02
N VAL A 61 7.71 -1.11 -5.46
CA VAL A 61 7.22 -0.70 -4.14
C VAL A 61 7.43 -1.85 -3.17
N LEU A 62 8.02 -1.56 -2.02
CA LEU A 62 8.24 -2.50 -0.94
C LEU A 62 7.51 -2.00 0.31
N GLY A 63 6.60 -2.82 0.84
CA GLY A 63 5.88 -2.58 2.09
C GLY A 63 6.30 -3.56 3.17
N SER A 64 6.77 -3.09 4.32
CA SER A 64 7.15 -3.94 5.44
C SER A 64 6.23 -3.73 6.64
N VAL A 65 5.71 -4.83 7.22
CA VAL A 65 4.76 -4.79 8.34
C VAL A 65 4.90 -6.03 9.22
N THR A 66 4.55 -5.91 10.48
CA THR A 66 4.40 -7.05 11.41
C THR A 66 3.04 -6.92 12.11
N PHE A 67 2.12 -7.86 11.84
CA PHE A 67 0.80 -7.83 12.44
C PHE A 67 0.77 -8.45 13.83
N GLY A 68 0.16 -7.74 14.78
CA GLY A 68 -0.14 -8.25 16.12
C GLY A 68 -1.43 -9.09 16.18
N SER A 69 -1.78 -9.54 17.39
CA SER A 69 -2.95 -10.42 17.63
C SER A 69 -4.30 -9.79 17.26
N ALA A 70 -4.41 -8.45 17.23
CA ALA A 70 -5.64 -7.76 16.85
C ALA A 70 -6.05 -8.03 15.38
N TYR A 71 -5.15 -8.57 14.58
CA TYR A 71 -5.36 -8.87 13.15
C TYR A 71 -5.51 -10.37 12.86
N GLU A 72 -5.74 -11.17 13.91
CA GLU A 72 -5.88 -12.62 13.79
C GLU A 72 -7.16 -13.00 13.04
N GLY A 73 -7.03 -13.92 12.09
CA GLY A 73 -8.12 -14.63 11.45
C GLY A 73 -8.11 -16.10 11.91
N PRO A 74 -7.63 -17.06 11.12
CA PRO A 74 -7.37 -18.41 11.61
C PRO A 74 -6.27 -18.38 12.68
N PRO A 75 -6.27 -19.35 13.64
CA PRO A 75 -5.30 -19.37 14.72
C PRO A 75 -3.85 -19.17 14.26
N GLY A 76 -3.18 -18.15 14.80
CA GLY A 76 -1.78 -17.81 14.47
C GLY A 76 -1.58 -17.13 13.13
N CYS A 77 -2.61 -16.85 12.37
CA CYS A 77 -2.54 -16.28 11.03
C CYS A 77 -3.24 -14.92 10.92
N VAL A 78 -2.73 -14.07 10.03
CA VAL A 78 -3.34 -12.79 9.69
C VAL A 78 -4.66 -13.04 8.94
N HIS A 79 -5.70 -12.27 9.28
CA HIS A 79 -7.00 -12.34 8.62
C HIS A 79 -6.89 -11.97 7.13
N GLY A 80 -7.50 -12.77 6.23
CA GLY A 80 -7.42 -12.58 4.79
C GLY A 80 -7.91 -11.21 4.30
N GLY A 81 -8.95 -10.65 4.93
CA GLY A 81 -9.42 -9.30 4.63
C GLY A 81 -8.43 -8.20 5.00
N ILE A 82 -7.60 -8.41 6.03
CA ILE A 82 -6.51 -7.49 6.36
C ILE A 82 -5.43 -7.57 5.28
N ILE A 83 -5.04 -8.76 4.87
CA ILE A 83 -4.09 -8.97 3.77
C ILE A 83 -4.59 -8.26 2.50
N ALA A 84 -5.89 -8.40 2.18
CA ALA A 84 -6.51 -7.75 1.02
C ALA A 84 -6.44 -6.23 1.09
N ALA A 85 -6.71 -5.63 2.25
CA ALA A 85 -6.61 -4.18 2.45
C ALA A 85 -5.17 -3.66 2.22
N TYR A 86 -4.18 -4.41 2.70
CA TYR A 86 -2.77 -4.06 2.50
C TYR A 86 -2.31 -4.26 1.05
N PHE A 87 -2.86 -5.23 0.33
CA PHE A 87 -2.62 -5.34 -1.11
C PHE A 87 -3.20 -4.16 -1.88
N ASP A 88 -4.40 -3.68 -1.52
CA ASP A 88 -4.97 -2.49 -2.16
C ASP A 88 -4.07 -1.26 -1.97
N GLU A 89 -3.52 -1.08 -0.76
CA GLU A 89 -2.58 0.01 -0.47
C GLU A 89 -1.29 -0.06 -1.30
N VAL A 90 -0.58 -1.20 -1.29
CA VAL A 90 0.69 -1.29 -2.03
C VAL A 90 0.48 -1.21 -3.55
N CYS A 91 -0.63 -1.76 -4.06
CA CYS A 91 -1.03 -1.61 -5.46
C CYS A 91 -1.42 -0.16 -5.77
N GLY A 92 -2.09 0.51 -4.83
CA GLY A 92 -2.43 1.93 -4.91
C GLY A 92 -1.20 2.83 -4.96
N VAL A 93 -0.18 2.55 -4.14
CA VAL A 93 1.11 3.23 -4.22
C VAL A 93 1.79 2.95 -5.57
N ALA A 94 1.85 1.68 -5.99
CA ALA A 94 2.47 1.31 -7.25
C ALA A 94 1.82 2.00 -8.45
N GLN A 95 0.47 2.00 -8.56
CA GLN A 95 -0.21 2.68 -9.65
C GLN A 95 0.02 4.19 -9.65
N SER A 96 0.18 4.81 -8.48
CA SER A 96 0.42 6.24 -8.35
C SER A 96 1.77 6.67 -8.92
N THR A 97 2.74 5.74 -9.03
CA THR A 97 4.06 6.01 -9.67
C THR A 97 3.94 6.34 -11.15
N THR A 98 2.79 6.07 -11.78
CA THR A 98 2.53 6.48 -13.18
C THR A 98 2.26 7.98 -13.33
N GLY A 99 2.11 8.73 -12.23
CA GLY A 99 1.69 10.13 -12.24
C GLY A 99 0.21 10.37 -12.57
N ASN A 100 -0.57 9.30 -12.78
CA ASN A 100 -1.99 9.36 -13.12
C ASN A 100 -2.81 8.62 -12.06
N PRO A 101 -3.15 9.25 -10.92
CA PRO A 101 -3.85 8.58 -9.84
C PRO A 101 -5.20 8.02 -10.31
N GLY A 102 -5.46 6.79 -9.95
CA GLY A 102 -6.65 6.05 -10.33
C GLY A 102 -7.41 5.52 -9.12
N MET A 103 -8.61 5.04 -9.36
CA MET A 103 -9.43 4.33 -8.38
C MET A 103 -9.36 2.82 -8.66
N THR A 104 -9.33 2.02 -7.60
CA THR A 104 -9.40 0.56 -7.68
C THR A 104 -10.74 0.15 -8.26
N VAL A 105 -10.73 -0.62 -9.33
CA VAL A 105 -11.95 -1.19 -9.94
C VAL A 105 -12.02 -2.71 -9.80
N ASN A 106 -10.87 -3.36 -9.58
CA ASN A 106 -10.80 -4.78 -9.30
C ASN A 106 -9.52 -5.09 -8.51
N LEU A 107 -9.62 -5.99 -7.55
CA LEU A 107 -8.50 -6.58 -6.83
C LEU A 107 -8.73 -8.08 -6.74
N THR A 108 -7.85 -8.85 -7.35
CA THR A 108 -7.88 -10.31 -7.31
C THR A 108 -6.72 -10.80 -6.46
N ILE A 109 -6.98 -11.70 -5.51
CA ILE A 109 -5.97 -12.21 -4.58
C ILE A 109 -6.01 -13.73 -4.57
N ASP A 110 -4.84 -14.33 -4.71
CA ASP A 110 -4.59 -15.76 -4.54
C ASP A 110 -3.80 -15.99 -3.25
N TYR A 111 -4.41 -16.63 -2.27
CA TYR A 111 -3.75 -17.04 -1.03
C TYR A 111 -3.03 -18.36 -1.25
N ARG A 112 -1.70 -18.39 -1.02
CA ARG A 112 -0.82 -19.53 -1.33
C ARG A 112 -0.41 -20.30 -0.08
N ALA A 113 -0.15 -19.57 1.02
CA ALA A 113 0.28 -20.17 2.29
C ALA A 113 -0.26 -19.35 3.47
N PRO A 114 -0.35 -19.94 4.68
CA PRO A 114 -0.69 -19.21 5.90
C PRO A 114 0.26 -18.04 6.13
N THR A 115 -0.29 -16.84 6.40
CA THR A 115 0.47 -15.64 6.70
C THR A 115 0.62 -15.51 8.22
N PRO A 116 1.81 -15.71 8.80
CA PRO A 116 1.96 -15.78 10.25
C PRO A 116 1.83 -14.43 10.93
N LEU A 117 1.18 -14.40 12.11
CA LEU A 117 1.21 -13.26 13.02
C LEU A 117 2.58 -13.10 13.67
N ARG A 118 2.89 -11.86 14.13
CA ARG A 118 4.10 -11.51 14.89
C ARG A 118 5.41 -11.87 14.18
N LYS A 119 5.36 -11.96 12.87
CA LYS A 119 6.52 -12.18 12.00
C LYS A 119 6.66 -11.04 11.01
N PRO A 120 7.89 -10.68 10.63
CA PRO A 120 8.12 -9.73 9.55
C PRO A 120 7.49 -10.23 8.24
N LEU A 121 6.69 -9.37 7.62
CA LEU A 121 6.03 -9.62 6.35
C LEU A 121 6.44 -8.55 5.36
N GLU A 122 6.57 -8.92 4.09
CA GLU A 122 6.99 -8.06 3.02
C GLU A 122 6.00 -8.12 1.85
N PHE A 123 5.40 -6.99 1.55
CA PHE A 123 4.61 -6.78 0.35
C PHE A 123 5.50 -6.17 -0.73
N ARG A 124 5.42 -6.72 -1.95
CA ARG A 124 6.10 -6.19 -3.13
C ARG A 124 5.07 -5.88 -4.19
N ALA A 125 5.15 -4.69 -4.81
CA ALA A 125 4.24 -4.32 -5.88
C ALA A 125 4.94 -3.52 -6.97
N PHE A 126 4.40 -3.60 -8.20
CA PHE A 126 4.86 -2.81 -9.34
C PHE A 126 3.74 -2.67 -10.37
N VAL A 127 3.90 -1.73 -11.30
CA VAL A 127 3.00 -1.59 -12.45
C VAL A 127 3.37 -2.61 -13.51
N ALA A 128 2.46 -3.55 -13.77
CA ALA A 128 2.64 -4.59 -14.77
C ALA A 128 2.36 -4.08 -16.19
N SER A 129 1.33 -3.24 -16.37
CA SER A 129 1.03 -2.60 -17.64
C SER A 129 0.14 -1.38 -17.49
N THR A 130 0.14 -0.51 -18.51
CA THR A 130 -0.74 0.65 -18.61
C THR A 130 -1.35 0.70 -20.00
N GLU A 131 -2.68 0.72 -20.07
CA GLU A 131 -3.44 0.83 -21.32
C GLU A 131 -4.42 1.99 -21.23
N LYS A 132 -4.11 3.11 -21.89
CA LYS A 132 -4.90 4.35 -21.80
C LYS A 132 -5.06 4.78 -20.33
N ARG A 133 -6.26 4.63 -19.77
CA ARG A 133 -6.59 4.97 -18.39
C ARG A 133 -6.52 3.77 -17.43
N LYS A 134 -6.38 2.55 -17.97
CA LYS A 134 -6.31 1.32 -17.18
C LYS A 134 -4.87 1.06 -16.77
N ILE A 135 -4.64 0.90 -15.47
CA ILE A 135 -3.35 0.57 -14.89
C ILE A 135 -3.50 -0.78 -14.21
N ILE A 136 -2.64 -1.71 -14.56
CA ILE A 136 -2.61 -3.05 -13.98
C ILE A 136 -1.36 -3.15 -13.11
N THR A 137 -1.55 -3.49 -11.84
CA THR A 137 -0.47 -3.74 -10.88
C THR A 137 -0.38 -5.21 -10.56
N SER A 138 0.83 -5.66 -10.24
CA SER A 138 1.10 -6.99 -9.69
C SER A 138 1.73 -6.84 -8.32
N ALA A 139 1.31 -7.68 -7.37
CA ALA A 139 1.86 -7.66 -6.03
C ALA A 139 2.00 -9.07 -5.45
N SER A 140 2.89 -9.20 -4.47
CA SER A 140 3.11 -10.45 -3.72
C SER A 140 3.37 -10.15 -2.25
N LEU A 141 3.00 -11.10 -1.37
CA LEU A 141 3.23 -11.07 0.07
C LEU A 141 4.14 -12.22 0.46
N HIS A 142 5.20 -11.91 1.20
CA HIS A 142 6.19 -12.87 1.62
C HIS A 142 6.41 -12.88 3.14
N HIS A 143 6.71 -14.05 3.66
CA HIS A 143 7.37 -14.26 4.95
C HIS A 143 8.70 -15.00 4.71
N GLY A 144 9.82 -14.28 4.78
CA GLY A 144 11.11 -14.79 4.31
C GLY A 144 11.02 -15.27 2.85
N GLU A 145 11.38 -16.51 2.59
CA GLU A 145 11.31 -17.14 1.26
C GLU A 145 9.89 -17.65 0.89
N THR A 146 8.96 -17.67 1.85
CA THR A 146 7.62 -18.22 1.62
C THR A 146 6.71 -17.19 0.97
N LEU A 147 6.19 -17.50 -0.22
CA LEU A 147 5.11 -16.76 -0.86
C LEU A 147 3.79 -17.05 -0.15
N CYS A 148 3.23 -16.08 0.56
CA CYS A 148 1.98 -16.22 1.29
C CYS A 148 0.75 -15.91 0.44
N ALA A 149 0.84 -14.88 -0.41
CA ALA A 149 -0.24 -14.50 -1.31
C ALA A 149 0.28 -13.68 -2.49
N GLU A 150 -0.53 -13.61 -3.55
CA GLU A 150 -0.30 -12.79 -4.74
C GLU A 150 -1.56 -11.99 -5.05
N ALA A 151 -1.39 -10.82 -5.68
CA ALA A 151 -2.51 -9.99 -6.07
C ALA A 151 -2.29 -9.34 -7.44
N THR A 152 -3.42 -9.13 -8.13
CA THR A 152 -3.49 -8.26 -9.31
C THR A 152 -4.51 -7.17 -9.03
N GLY A 153 -4.07 -5.92 -9.09
CA GLY A 153 -4.92 -4.74 -8.97
C GLY A 153 -5.19 -4.12 -10.35
N ILE A 154 -6.43 -3.76 -10.61
CA ILE A 154 -6.82 -2.98 -11.79
C ILE A 154 -7.32 -1.63 -11.30
N PHE A 155 -6.69 -0.57 -11.79
CA PHE A 155 -7.03 0.81 -11.50
C PHE A 155 -7.44 1.54 -12.77
N VAL A 156 -8.30 2.54 -12.64
CA VAL A 156 -8.68 3.43 -13.75
C VAL A 156 -8.36 4.86 -13.34
N SER A 157 -7.45 5.50 -14.07
CA SER A 157 -7.06 6.89 -13.83
C SER A 157 -8.28 7.79 -13.88
N MET A 158 -8.39 8.68 -12.91
CA MET A 158 -9.44 9.68 -12.86
C MET A 158 -9.21 10.74 -13.94
N ARG A 159 -10.30 11.27 -14.48
CA ARG A 159 -10.24 12.49 -15.29
C ARG A 159 -9.93 13.67 -14.36
N PRO A 160 -9.15 14.66 -14.80
CA PRO A 160 -8.78 15.80 -13.95
C PRO A 160 -10.00 16.48 -13.29
N GLU A 161 -11.08 16.65 -14.04
CA GLU A 161 -12.31 17.29 -13.55
C GLU A 161 -12.98 16.50 -12.40
N ILE A 162 -12.90 15.16 -12.47
CA ILE A 162 -13.41 14.29 -11.42
C ILE A 162 -12.54 14.37 -10.18
N PHE A 163 -11.21 14.37 -10.37
CA PHE A 163 -10.26 14.48 -9.28
C PHE A 163 -10.42 15.80 -8.52
N GLU A 164 -10.50 16.93 -9.24
CA GLU A 164 -10.72 18.25 -8.66
C GLU A 164 -12.03 18.31 -7.86
N ARG A 165 -13.12 17.77 -8.42
CA ARG A 165 -14.42 17.71 -7.74
C ARG A 165 -14.38 16.91 -6.45
N LEU A 166 -13.72 15.75 -6.45
CA LEU A 166 -13.58 14.91 -5.26
C LEU A 166 -12.71 15.59 -4.18
N THR A 167 -11.67 16.31 -4.60
CA THR A 167 -10.83 17.10 -3.67
C THR A 167 -11.64 18.21 -3.01
N GLN A 168 -12.47 18.95 -3.76
CA GLN A 168 -13.35 19.98 -3.21
C GLN A 168 -14.37 19.41 -2.21
N LEU A 169 -14.95 18.22 -2.50
CA LEU A 169 -15.88 17.55 -1.59
C LEU A 169 -15.22 17.07 -0.30
N ARG A 170 -13.93 16.73 -0.34
CA ARG A 170 -13.18 16.34 0.85
C ARG A 170 -12.99 17.52 1.81
N ASP A 171 -12.76 18.70 1.27
CA ASP A 171 -12.40 19.90 2.05
C ASP A 171 -13.62 20.73 2.47
N ALA A 172 -14.84 20.30 2.10
CA ALA A 172 -16.12 20.90 2.47
C ALA A 172 -16.69 20.29 3.76
#